data_c6790db66cebf2fd00bd2bd7dc5dee3c
#
_entry.id   c6790db66cebf2fd00bd2bd7dc5dee3c
#
_cell.length_a   1.000
_cell.length_b   1.000
_cell.length_c   1.000
_cell.angle_alpha   90.00
_cell.angle_beta   90.00
_cell.angle_gamma   90.00
#
_symmetry.space_group_name_H-M   'P 1'
#
loop_
_entity.id
_entity.type
_entity.pdbx_description
1 polymer ?
#
loop_
_entity_poly.entity_id
_entity_poly.type
_entity_poly.pdbx_seq_one_letter_code
_entity_poly.pdbx_strand_id
1 'polypeptide(L)'
;MVVLKGRKIPMRQCIGCRESKAQKELVRIVKCEDKDDHSITVCVDRTGRINGRGAYLCNSLECFNRARKNHALNRVFKIEVADEIYNELERQLSE
;
A
#
# COMPACT_ATOMS: atom_id res chain seq x y z
N MET A 1 20.39 25.48 9.83
CA MET A 1 19.84 24.98 9.85
C MET A 1 18.99 24.74 10.17
N VAL A 2 18.40 24.59 10.00
CA VAL A 2 17.59 24.27 10.25
C VAL A 2 17.01 23.75 10.38
N VAL A 3 17.02 23.74 10.43
CA VAL A 3 16.41 23.05 10.52
C VAL A 3 15.23 22.65 10.52
N LEU A 4 14.79 22.03 10.26
CA LEU A 4 13.56 21.35 10.17
C LEU A 4 13.06 20.88 11.46
N LYS A 5 13.22 21.67 12.43
CA LYS A 5 12.80 21.30 13.72
C LYS A 5 11.36 20.98 13.75
N GLY A 6 10.98 19.93 14.35
CA GLY A 6 9.63 19.52 14.49
C GLY A 6 9.02 18.92 13.27
N ARG A 7 9.75 18.95 12.17
CA ARG A 7 9.24 18.30 10.99
C ARG A 7 9.89 16.98 10.82
N LYS A 8 9.23 15.97 11.27
CA LYS A 8 9.71 14.61 11.02
C LYS A 8 9.12 14.14 9.73
N ILE A 9 9.95 13.58 8.87
CA ILE A 9 9.49 12.95 7.67
C ILE A 9 8.93 11.59 8.06
N PRO A 10 7.64 11.32 7.80
CA PRO A 10 7.09 10.02 8.16
C PRO A 10 7.81 8.92 7.42
N MET A 11 8.24 7.91 8.17
CA MET A 11 8.89 6.75 7.60
C MET A 11 7.93 5.58 7.65
N ARG A 12 7.91 4.80 6.59
CA ARG A 12 7.06 3.63 6.50
C ARG A 12 7.86 2.48 5.94
N GLN A 13 7.40 1.28 6.17
CA GLN A 13 8.10 0.08 5.72
C GLN A 13 7.39 -0.52 4.51
N CYS A 14 8.17 -0.82 3.47
CA CYS A 14 7.65 -1.53 2.31
C CYS A 14 7.32 -2.96 2.72
N ILE A 15 6.13 -3.43 2.42
CA ILE A 15 5.74 -4.79 2.79
C ILE A 15 6.36 -5.84 1.89
N GLY A 16 6.98 -5.43 0.79
CA GLY A 16 7.69 -6.35 -0.10
C GLY A 16 9.12 -6.58 0.32
N CYS A 17 9.92 -5.51 0.36
CA CYS A 17 11.34 -5.63 0.69
C CYS A 17 11.65 -5.35 2.15
N ARG A 18 10.69 -4.80 2.88
CA ARG A 18 10.79 -4.50 4.30
C ARG A 18 11.81 -3.40 4.66
N GLU A 19 12.20 -2.62 3.67
CA GLU A 19 13.04 -1.47 3.92
C GLU A 19 12.20 -0.29 4.35
N SER A 20 12.73 0.51 5.26
CA SER A 20 12.07 1.74 5.68
C SER A 20 12.44 2.86 4.73
N LYS A 21 11.44 3.60 4.27
CA LYS A 21 11.64 4.71 3.36
C LYS A 21 10.68 5.83 3.72
N ALA A 22 10.96 7.02 3.21
CA ALA A 22 10.05 8.13 3.42
C ALA A 22 8.70 7.79 2.78
N GLN A 23 7.62 8.13 3.50
CA GLN A 23 6.28 7.78 3.05
C GLN A 23 6.00 8.26 1.63
N LYS A 24 6.50 9.44 1.27
CA LYS A 24 6.27 9.98 -0.07
C LYS A 24 6.95 9.20 -1.18
N GLU A 25 7.90 8.34 -0.83
CA GLU A 25 8.57 7.51 -1.82
C GLU A 25 7.88 6.18 -2.02
N LEU A 26 6.83 5.92 -1.26
CA LEU A 26 6.13 4.65 -1.29
C LEU A 26 4.73 4.83 -1.86
N VAL A 27 4.21 3.75 -2.42
CA VAL A 27 2.83 3.71 -2.86
C VAL A 27 1.98 3.18 -1.71
N ARG A 28 0.89 3.86 -1.42
CA ARG A 28 -0.02 3.43 -0.34
C ARG A 28 -1.15 2.60 -0.92
N ILE A 29 -1.41 1.45 -0.31
CA ILE A 29 -2.52 0.60 -0.66
C ILE A 29 -3.45 0.56 0.54
N VAL A 30 -4.74 0.81 0.32
CA VAL A 30 -5.70 0.91 1.41
C VAL A 30 -6.80 -0.12 1.24
N LYS A 31 -7.37 -0.51 2.38
CA LYS A 31 -8.54 -1.36 2.40
C LYS A 31 -9.76 -0.48 2.29
N CYS A 32 -10.59 -0.74 1.28
CA CYS A 32 -11.78 0.04 1.00
C CYS A 32 -13.01 -0.83 1.15
N GLU A 33 -14.08 -0.22 1.64
CA GLU A 33 -15.36 -0.91 1.73
C GLU A 33 -16.36 -0.21 0.82
N ASP A 34 -17.04 -0.97 -0.01
CA ASP A 34 -18.07 -0.43 -0.89
C ASP A 34 -19.30 -0.13 -0.04
N LYS A 35 -19.83 1.08 -0.19
CA LYS A 35 -20.97 1.49 0.62
C LYS A 35 -22.27 0.82 0.22
N ASP A 36 -22.35 0.37 -1.00
CA ASP A 36 -23.60 -0.22 -1.50
C ASP A 36 -23.77 -1.67 -1.09
N ASP A 37 -22.75 -2.48 -1.27
CA ASP A 37 -22.86 -3.91 -0.98
C ASP A 37 -21.95 -4.38 0.15
N HIS A 38 -21.24 -3.45 0.77
CA HIS A 38 -20.33 -3.74 1.88
C HIS A 38 -19.19 -4.70 1.53
N SER A 39 -18.89 -4.84 0.24
CA SER A 39 -17.75 -5.66 -0.15
C SER A 39 -16.47 -4.95 0.23
N ILE A 40 -15.47 -5.73 0.59
CA ILE A 40 -14.18 -5.20 1.01
C ILE A 40 -13.17 -5.49 -0.08
N THR A 41 -12.44 -4.48 -0.49
CA THR A 41 -11.40 -4.61 -1.49
C THR A 41 -10.22 -3.75 -1.10
N VAL A 42 -9.18 -3.78 -1.91
CA VAL A 42 -8.00 -2.93 -1.70
C VAL A 42 -7.75 -2.14 -2.97
N CYS A 43 -7.26 -0.94 -2.80
CA CYS A 43 -7.00 -0.06 -3.94
C CYS A 43 -5.76 0.77 -3.67
N VAL A 44 -5.20 1.32 -4.76
CA VAL A 44 -4.06 2.22 -4.66
C VAL A 44 -4.55 3.61 -4.31
N ASP A 45 -4.01 4.18 -3.26
CA ASP A 45 -4.36 5.52 -2.82
C ASP A 45 -3.24 6.48 -3.24
N ARG A 46 -3.43 7.15 -4.37
CA ARG A 46 -2.42 8.06 -4.88
C ARG A 46 -2.50 9.43 -4.25
N THR A 47 -3.59 9.71 -3.54
CA THR A 47 -3.76 11.02 -2.89
C THR A 47 -3.29 11.03 -1.45
N GLY A 48 -3.22 9.86 -0.83
CA GLY A 48 -2.90 9.75 0.59
C GLY A 48 -4.05 10.14 1.49
N ARG A 49 -5.25 10.35 0.93
CA ARG A 49 -6.38 10.86 1.69
C ARG A 49 -7.49 9.87 1.94
N ILE A 50 -7.39 8.68 1.36
CA ILE A 50 -8.42 7.69 1.58
C ILE A 50 -8.32 7.18 3.00
N ASN A 51 -9.43 7.22 3.71
CA ASN A 51 -9.47 6.73 5.09
C ASN A 51 -9.41 5.22 5.10
N GLY A 52 -8.72 4.69 6.09
CA GLY A 52 -8.65 3.26 6.26
C GLY A 52 -7.23 2.81 6.55
N ARG A 53 -7.12 1.53 6.84
CA ARG A 53 -5.82 0.93 7.11
C ARG A 53 -5.03 0.85 5.81
N GLY A 54 -3.79 1.28 5.86
CA GLY A 54 -2.94 1.29 4.68
C GLY A 54 -1.72 0.41 4.83
N ALA A 55 -1.20 -0.01 3.70
CA ALA A 55 0.09 -0.68 3.61
C ALA A 55 0.91 0.06 2.56
N TYR A 56 2.21 -0.06 2.65
CA TYR A 56 3.11 0.70 1.79
C TYR A 56 4.00 -0.22 0.98
N LEU A 57 4.25 0.16 -0.26
CA LEU A 57 5.12 -0.58 -1.17
C LEU A 57 6.02 0.38 -1.89
N CYS A 58 7.25 -0.04 -2.17
CA CYS A 58 8.07 0.70 -3.11
C CYS A 58 7.33 0.81 -4.43
N ASN A 59 7.56 1.89 -5.16
CA ASN A 59 6.97 2.05 -6.49
C ASN A 59 7.74 1.16 -7.47
N SER A 60 7.59 -0.15 -7.31
CA SER A 60 8.38 -1.14 -8.01
C SER A 60 7.57 -2.43 -8.13
N LEU A 61 7.50 -2.98 -9.33
CA LEU A 61 6.83 -4.25 -9.53
C LEU A 61 7.54 -5.38 -8.81
N GLU A 62 8.84 -5.26 -8.62
CA GLU A 62 9.58 -6.27 -7.89
C GLU A 62 9.09 -6.39 -6.45
N CYS A 63 8.93 -5.27 -5.76
CA CYS A 63 8.40 -5.28 -4.40
C CYS A 63 6.97 -5.75 -4.37
N PHE A 64 6.17 -5.34 -5.35
CA PHE A 64 4.79 -5.78 -5.44
C PHE A 64 4.73 -7.31 -5.61
N ASN A 65 5.56 -7.84 -6.49
CA ASN A 65 5.56 -9.29 -6.73
C ASN A 65 5.97 -10.07 -5.49
N ARG A 66 6.92 -9.54 -4.72
CA ARG A 66 7.29 -10.17 -3.45
C ARG A 66 6.13 -10.18 -2.47
N ALA A 67 5.42 -9.05 -2.38
CA ALA A 67 4.28 -8.95 -1.47
C ALA A 67 3.18 -9.89 -1.90
N ARG A 68 2.95 -10.02 -3.21
CA ARG A 68 1.95 -10.94 -3.73
C ARG A 68 2.30 -12.38 -3.42
N LYS A 69 3.56 -12.73 -3.64
CA LYS A 69 4.02 -14.11 -3.41
C LYS A 69 3.85 -14.50 -1.94
N ASN A 70 4.08 -13.56 -1.04
CA ASN A 70 3.99 -13.82 0.39
C ASN A 70 2.61 -13.54 0.96
N HIS A 71 1.65 -13.16 0.13
CA HIS A 71 0.30 -12.78 0.56
C HIS A 71 0.34 -11.71 1.63
N ALA A 72 1.24 -10.73 1.47
CA ALA A 72 1.44 -9.71 2.48
C ALA A 72 0.20 -8.85 2.71
N LEU A 73 -0.55 -8.53 1.65
CA LEU A 73 -1.77 -7.75 1.80
C LEU A 73 -2.81 -8.50 2.61
N ASN A 74 -2.89 -9.82 2.41
CA ASN A 74 -3.83 -10.63 3.17
C ASN A 74 -3.53 -10.54 4.66
N ARG A 75 -2.25 -10.59 5.02
CA ARG A 75 -1.86 -10.53 6.42
C ARG A 75 -2.06 -9.14 7.02
N VAL A 76 -1.68 -8.11 6.27
CA VAL A 76 -1.77 -6.73 6.78
C VAL A 76 -3.22 -6.33 7.01
N PHE A 77 -4.08 -6.65 6.06
CA PHE A 77 -5.48 -6.25 6.16
C PHE A 77 -6.37 -7.29 6.80
N LYS A 78 -5.83 -8.48 7.06
CA LYS A 78 -6.57 -9.58 7.69
C LYS A 78 -7.83 -9.92 6.91
N ILE A 79 -7.73 -9.91 5.60
CA ILE A 79 -8.81 -10.30 4.70
C ILE A 79 -8.24 -11.20 3.62
N GLU A 80 -9.14 -11.86 2.91
CA GLU A 80 -8.74 -12.66 1.78
C GLU A 80 -8.67 -11.74 0.55
N VAL A 81 -7.49 -11.64 -0.05
CA VAL A 81 -7.28 -10.82 -1.23
C VAL A 81 -7.15 -11.76 -2.42
N ALA A 82 -8.14 -11.73 -3.31
CA ALA A 82 -8.17 -12.61 -4.47
C ALA A 82 -7.11 -12.21 -5.50
N ASP A 83 -6.74 -13.17 -6.34
CA ASP A 83 -5.76 -12.91 -7.39
C ASP A 83 -6.19 -11.80 -8.33
N GLU A 84 -7.49 -11.69 -8.60
CA GLU A 84 -8.00 -10.63 -9.45
C GLU A 84 -7.69 -9.26 -8.88
N ILE A 85 -7.72 -9.12 -7.56
CA ILE A 85 -7.41 -7.86 -6.92
C ILE A 85 -5.93 -7.57 -7.06
N TYR A 86 -5.06 -8.56 -6.87
CA TYR A 86 -3.63 -8.39 -7.10
C TYR A 86 -3.35 -8.01 -8.55
N ASN A 87 -4.06 -8.64 -9.49
CA ASN A 87 -3.87 -8.31 -10.90
C ASN A 87 -4.24 -6.86 -11.19
N GLU A 88 -5.33 -6.38 -10.59
CA GLU A 88 -5.75 -5.01 -10.78
C GLU A 88 -4.75 -4.02 -10.18
N LEU A 89 -4.21 -4.34 -9.00
CA LEU A 89 -3.20 -3.51 -8.37
C LEU A 89 -1.93 -3.46 -9.22
N GLU A 90 -1.54 -4.58 -9.77
CA GLU A 90 -0.37 -4.64 -10.65
C GLU A 90 -0.56 -3.75 -11.87
N ARG A 91 -1.75 -3.80 -12.46
CA ARG A 91 -2.08 -2.96 -13.60
C ARG A 91 -1.96 -1.48 -13.24
N GLN A 92 -2.48 -1.09 -12.08
CA GLN A 92 -2.43 0.30 -11.65
C GLN A 92 -1.00 0.74 -11.38
N LEU A 93 -0.17 -0.13 -10.84
CA LEU A 93 1.21 0.22 -10.55
C LEU A 93 2.07 0.28 -11.80
N SER A 94 1.66 -0.40 -12.87
CA SER A 94 2.41 -0.41 -14.12
C SER A 94 2.15 0.80 -15.00
N GLU A 95 1.14 1.56 -14.70
CA GLU A 95 0.77 2.72 -15.51
C GLU A 95 1.67 3.92 -15.28
#